data_34457c3e14ec7ba30a1ddb62385fb8c1
#
_entry.id   34457c3e14ec7ba30a1ddb62385fb8c1
#
_cell.length_a   1.000
_cell.length_b   1.000
_cell.length_c   1.000
_cell.angle_alpha   90.00
_cell.angle_beta   90.00
_cell.angle_gamma   90.00
#
_symmetry.space_group_name_H-M   'P 1'
#
loop_
_entity.id
_entity.type
_entity.pdbx_description
1 polymer ?
#
loop_
_entity_poly.entity_id
_entity_poly.type
_entity_poly.pdbx_seq_one_letter_code
_entity_poly.pdbx_strand_id
1 'polypeptide(L)'
;MAFVFDTNVVIRAARDRGEKGRFTAFIRGRRGQVWLHAAVWLELQVGARRGEERAALDSFVEPFVDTDRVLVPSQDAWRQAGRVLSRLADEHGVDVRRSSIHHDAILAASARERGFTLVTNNLADFRLLAPYLSKLMVVAPYP
;
A
#
# COMPACT_ATOMS: atom_id res chain seq x y z
N MET A 1 1.81 -15.42 -6.88
CA MET A 1 1.20 -14.08 -6.88
C MET A 1 1.50 -13.40 -5.56
N ALA A 2 1.91 -12.15 -5.60
CA ALA A 2 2.21 -11.40 -4.37
C ALA A 2 1.26 -10.21 -4.23
N PHE A 3 0.99 -9.83 -2.98
CA PHE A 3 0.04 -8.78 -2.62
C PHE A 3 0.70 -7.75 -1.71
N VAL A 4 0.35 -6.49 -1.89
CA VAL A 4 0.63 -5.42 -0.92
C VAL A 4 -0.68 -4.75 -0.54
N PHE A 5 -0.79 -4.33 0.71
CA PHE A 5 -1.96 -3.62 1.21
C PHE A 5 -1.71 -2.12 1.29
N ASP A 6 -2.72 -1.36 0.90
CA ASP A 6 -2.78 0.06 1.22
C ASP A 6 -3.01 0.26 2.74
N THR A 7 -2.56 1.39 3.26
CA THR A 7 -2.66 1.71 4.69
C THR A 7 -4.09 1.60 5.23
N ASN A 8 -5.09 2.03 4.45
CA ASN A 8 -6.49 1.99 4.87
C ASN A 8 -7.00 0.58 5.18
N VAL A 9 -6.49 -0.43 4.49
CA VAL A 9 -6.88 -1.84 4.74
C VAL A 9 -6.37 -2.28 6.10
N VAL A 10 -5.11 -1.97 6.42
CA VAL A 10 -4.49 -2.30 7.71
C VAL A 10 -5.16 -1.55 8.86
N ILE A 11 -5.40 -0.25 8.70
CA ILE A 11 -6.06 0.58 9.73
C ILE A 11 -7.47 0.06 10.01
N ARG A 12 -8.24 -0.27 8.98
CA ARG A 12 -9.59 -0.81 9.14
C ARG A 12 -9.59 -2.14 9.88
N ALA A 13 -8.63 -3.02 9.57
CA ALA A 13 -8.45 -4.28 10.28
C ALA A 13 -8.10 -4.07 11.75
N ALA A 14 -7.34 -3.03 12.08
CA ALA A 14 -6.99 -2.69 13.46
C ALA A 14 -8.19 -2.16 14.27
N ARG A 15 -9.16 -1.54 13.61
CA ARG A 15 -10.30 -0.87 14.27
C ARG A 15 -11.58 -1.67 14.29
N ASP A 16 -11.74 -2.61 13.37
CA ASP A 16 -12.97 -3.40 13.21
C ASP A 16 -12.66 -4.88 13.37
N ARG A 17 -13.38 -5.52 14.29
CA ARG A 17 -13.15 -6.94 14.65
C ARG A 17 -13.44 -7.89 13.47
N GLY A 18 -14.49 -7.63 12.70
CA GLY A 18 -14.85 -8.42 11.53
C GLY A 18 -13.81 -8.29 10.41
N GLU A 19 -13.36 -7.07 10.13
CA GLU A 19 -12.29 -6.80 9.16
C GLU A 19 -10.97 -7.44 9.60
N LYS A 20 -10.64 -7.40 10.89
CA LYS A 20 -9.46 -8.06 11.44
C LYS A 20 -9.45 -9.56 11.17
N GLY A 21 -10.60 -10.21 11.34
CA GLY A 21 -10.75 -11.64 11.06
C GLY A 21 -10.50 -11.95 9.58
N ARG A 22 -11.08 -11.17 8.69
CA ARG A 22 -10.91 -11.32 7.23
C ARG A 22 -9.47 -11.07 6.79
N PHE A 23 -8.86 -10.02 7.31
CA PHE A 23 -7.47 -9.68 7.05
C PHE A 23 -6.51 -10.78 7.51
N THR A 24 -6.70 -11.27 8.73
CA THR A 24 -5.89 -12.35 9.29
C THR A 24 -6.03 -13.64 8.48
N ALA A 25 -7.26 -14.00 8.10
CA ALA A 25 -7.53 -15.17 7.28
C ALA A 25 -6.87 -15.05 5.89
N PHE A 26 -6.91 -13.87 5.29
CA PHE A 26 -6.26 -13.60 4.01
C PHE A 26 -4.75 -13.83 4.09
N ILE A 27 -4.09 -13.25 5.11
CA ILE A 27 -2.64 -13.41 5.30
C ILE A 27 -2.27 -14.86 5.55
N ARG A 28 -3.02 -15.56 6.40
CA ARG A 28 -2.76 -16.97 6.71
C ARG A 28 -2.90 -17.87 5.50
N GLY A 29 -3.89 -17.62 4.66
CA GLY A 29 -4.13 -18.37 3.44
C GLY A 29 -3.07 -18.15 2.35
N ARG A 30 -2.30 -17.07 2.46
CA ARG A 30 -1.32 -16.66 1.45
C ARG A 30 0.06 -16.43 2.06
N ARG A 31 0.51 -17.37 2.85
CA ARG A 31 1.84 -17.30 3.50
C ARG A 31 2.94 -17.04 2.50
N GLY A 32 3.78 -16.04 2.78
CA GLY A 32 4.91 -15.68 1.92
C GLY A 32 4.53 -14.86 0.70
N GLN A 33 3.24 -14.66 0.43
CA GLN A 33 2.76 -13.89 -0.73
C GLN A 33 2.34 -12.47 -0.37
N VAL A 34 2.20 -12.16 0.91
CA VAL A 34 1.81 -10.83 1.39
C VAL A 34 3.06 -10.07 1.83
N TRP A 35 3.20 -8.85 1.33
CA TRP A 35 4.32 -7.96 1.59
C TRP A 35 3.86 -6.67 2.25
N LEU A 36 4.72 -6.12 3.10
CA LEU A 36 4.52 -4.79 3.69
C LEU A 36 5.22 -3.76 2.81
N HIS A 37 4.50 -2.72 2.39
CA HIS A 37 5.13 -1.62 1.67
C HIS A 37 5.78 -0.63 2.64
N ALA A 38 6.99 -0.17 2.32
CA ALA A 38 7.74 0.74 3.18
C ALA A 38 6.99 2.05 3.47
N ALA A 39 6.27 2.60 2.48
CA ALA A 39 5.46 3.81 2.68
C ALA A 39 4.24 3.55 3.58
N VAL A 40 3.64 2.38 3.51
CA VAL A 40 2.56 1.95 4.42
C VAL A 40 3.10 1.83 5.84
N TRP A 41 4.26 1.23 6.00
CA TRP A 41 4.92 1.15 7.31
C TRP A 41 5.16 2.53 7.91
N LEU A 42 5.66 3.47 7.12
CA LEU A 42 5.83 4.86 7.57
C LEU A 42 4.51 5.45 8.09
N GLU A 43 3.41 5.34 7.35
CA GLU A 43 2.12 5.86 7.77
C GLU A 43 1.57 5.19 9.03
N LEU A 44 1.74 3.88 9.15
CA LEU A 44 1.31 3.13 10.33
C LEU A 44 2.07 3.58 11.58
N GLN A 45 3.36 3.90 11.46
CA GLN A 45 4.17 4.42 12.56
C GLN A 45 3.67 5.79 13.04
N VAL A 46 3.26 6.64 12.11
CA VAL A 46 2.71 7.96 12.46
C VAL A 46 1.44 7.82 13.30
N GLY A 47 0.61 6.82 13.02
CA GLY A 47 -0.62 6.56 13.76
C GLY A 47 -0.43 5.84 15.10
N ALA A 48 0.64 5.06 15.24
CA ALA A 48 0.91 4.22 16.42
C ALA A 48 1.97 4.85 17.32
N ARG A 49 1.60 5.88 18.07
CA ARG A 49 2.56 6.69 18.82
C ARG A 49 2.88 6.20 20.22
N ARG A 50 2.03 5.37 20.82
CA ARG A 50 2.09 5.09 22.27
C ARG A 50 1.95 3.61 22.58
N GLY A 51 2.69 3.18 23.62
CA GLY A 51 2.50 1.96 24.39
C GLY A 51 2.01 0.75 23.60
N GLU A 52 0.79 0.37 23.84
CA GLU A 52 0.17 -0.82 23.25
C GLU A 52 0.03 -0.74 21.71
N GLU A 53 -0.28 0.44 21.18
CA GLU A 53 -0.40 0.64 19.73
C GLU A 53 0.93 0.40 19.03
N ARG A 54 2.02 0.93 19.62
CA ARG A 54 3.37 0.74 19.08
C ARG A 54 3.80 -0.71 19.17
N ALA A 55 3.55 -1.37 20.30
CA ALA A 55 3.88 -2.78 20.49
C ALA A 55 3.10 -3.67 19.49
N ALA A 56 1.83 -3.37 19.27
CA ALA A 56 1.00 -4.08 18.29
C ALA A 56 1.53 -3.89 16.86
N LEU A 57 1.95 -2.67 16.52
CA LEU A 57 2.53 -2.40 15.21
C LEU A 57 3.84 -3.15 15.02
N ASP A 58 4.73 -3.10 15.98
CA ASP A 58 6.02 -3.81 15.91
C ASP A 58 5.81 -5.31 15.73
N SER A 59 4.86 -5.91 16.47
CA SER A 59 4.51 -7.32 16.32
C SER A 59 3.92 -7.65 14.94
N PHE A 60 3.18 -6.72 14.35
CA PHE A 60 2.64 -6.88 12.99
C PHE A 60 3.74 -6.82 11.93
N VAL A 61 4.69 -5.90 12.09
CA VAL A 61 5.76 -5.63 11.10
C VAL A 61 6.86 -6.68 11.13
N GLU A 62 7.23 -7.17 12.30
CA GLU A 62 8.37 -8.07 12.52
C GLU A 62 8.42 -9.26 11.55
N PRO A 63 7.33 -10.01 11.31
CA PRO A 63 7.36 -11.13 10.38
C PRO A 63 7.73 -10.76 8.94
N PHE A 64 7.37 -9.55 8.50
CA PHE A 64 7.72 -9.07 7.15
C PHE A 64 9.21 -8.73 7.07
N VAL A 65 9.74 -8.08 8.11
CA VAL A 65 11.16 -7.74 8.18
C VAL A 65 12.01 -9.00 8.26
N ASP A 66 11.66 -9.93 9.13
CA ASP A 66 12.42 -11.16 9.36
C ASP A 66 12.46 -12.09 8.14
N THR A 67 11.48 -12.00 7.27
CA THR A 67 11.39 -12.83 6.06
C THR A 67 11.71 -12.06 4.79
N ASP A 68 12.29 -10.87 4.90
CA ASP A 68 12.66 -10.00 3.77
C ASP A 68 11.48 -9.72 2.82
N ARG A 69 10.30 -9.45 3.40
CA ARG A 69 9.09 -9.14 2.67
C ARG A 69 8.61 -7.71 2.91
N VAL A 70 9.53 -6.77 2.92
CA VAL A 70 9.23 -5.34 2.87
C VAL A 70 9.49 -4.84 1.45
N LEU A 71 8.46 -4.34 0.80
CA LEU A 71 8.58 -3.75 -0.53
C LEU A 71 9.11 -2.33 -0.42
N VAL A 72 10.36 -2.15 -0.79
CA VAL A 72 11.01 -0.82 -0.84
C VAL A 72 11.01 -0.37 -2.30
N PRO A 73 10.50 0.84 -2.60
CA PRO A 73 10.50 1.35 -3.96
C PRO A 73 11.91 1.48 -4.53
N SER A 74 12.10 1.08 -5.78
CA SER A 74 13.34 1.32 -6.51
C SER A 74 13.46 2.80 -6.89
N GLN A 75 14.65 3.21 -7.27
CA GLN A 75 14.86 4.55 -7.82
C GLN A 75 13.93 4.80 -9.01
N ASP A 76 13.72 3.81 -9.86
CA ASP A 76 12.83 3.95 -11.03
C ASP A 76 11.37 4.09 -10.64
N ALA A 77 10.92 3.39 -9.59
CA ALA A 77 9.57 3.56 -9.06
C ALA A 77 9.32 5.00 -8.57
N TRP A 78 10.28 5.60 -7.89
CA TRP A 78 10.20 7.02 -7.50
C TRP A 78 10.10 7.94 -8.70
N ARG A 79 10.92 7.71 -9.73
CA ARG A 79 10.88 8.47 -10.98
C ARG A 79 9.52 8.35 -11.66
N GLN A 80 8.99 7.14 -11.77
CA GLN A 80 7.69 6.91 -12.40
C GLN A 80 6.55 7.56 -11.62
N ALA A 81 6.57 7.47 -10.30
CA ALA A 81 5.56 8.12 -9.45
C ALA A 81 5.54 9.63 -9.71
N GLY A 82 6.70 10.28 -9.75
CA GLY A 82 6.80 11.70 -10.05
C GLY A 82 6.27 12.07 -11.43
N ARG A 83 6.59 11.27 -12.45
CA ARG A 83 6.08 11.48 -13.82
C ARG A 83 4.57 11.33 -13.91
N VAL A 84 4.00 10.36 -13.24
CA VAL A 84 2.54 10.16 -13.19
C VAL A 84 1.87 11.37 -12.57
N LEU A 85 2.38 11.86 -11.44
CA LEU A 85 1.82 13.02 -10.75
C LEU A 85 1.92 14.29 -11.63
N SER A 86 3.04 14.51 -12.32
CA SER A 86 3.18 15.61 -13.26
C SER A 86 2.15 15.56 -14.37
N ARG A 87 1.92 14.39 -14.94
CA ARG A 87 0.93 14.21 -16.01
C ARG A 87 -0.49 14.41 -15.53
N LEU A 88 -0.83 13.95 -14.33
CA LEU A 88 -2.14 14.19 -13.72
C LEU A 88 -2.40 15.69 -13.54
N ALA A 89 -1.41 16.43 -13.07
CA ALA A 89 -1.50 17.88 -12.93
C ALA A 89 -1.70 18.58 -14.28
N ASP A 90 -0.91 18.21 -15.29
CA ASP A 90 -0.93 18.85 -16.60
C ASP A 90 -2.17 18.48 -17.42
N GLU A 91 -2.56 17.21 -17.44
CA GLU A 91 -3.62 16.71 -18.31
C GLU A 91 -5.02 16.82 -17.70
N HIS A 92 -5.13 16.77 -16.36
CA HIS A 92 -6.43 16.73 -15.65
C HIS A 92 -6.59 17.81 -14.59
N GLY A 93 -5.62 18.68 -14.40
CA GLY A 93 -5.69 19.75 -13.40
C GLY A 93 -5.77 19.25 -11.96
N VAL A 94 -5.33 18.04 -11.68
CA VAL A 94 -5.35 17.45 -10.33
C VAL A 94 -4.34 18.16 -9.44
N ASP A 95 -4.73 18.54 -8.22
CA ASP A 95 -3.79 19.06 -7.24
C ASP A 95 -2.94 17.92 -6.67
N VAL A 96 -1.69 17.83 -7.15
CA VAL A 96 -0.76 16.77 -6.80
C VAL A 96 0.19 17.12 -5.67
N ARG A 97 -0.06 18.22 -4.95
CA ARG A 97 0.79 18.64 -3.83
C ARG A 97 0.49 17.91 -2.52
N ARG A 98 -0.65 17.23 -2.43
CA ARG A 98 -1.08 16.53 -1.22
C ARG A 98 -0.23 15.27 -1.00
N SER A 99 0.14 15.04 0.26
CA SER A 99 0.92 13.85 0.64
C SER A 99 0.19 12.53 0.34
N SER A 100 -1.15 12.51 0.41
CA SER A 100 -1.95 11.31 0.16
C SER A 100 -1.80 10.82 -1.28
N ILE A 101 -1.79 11.71 -2.27
CA ILE A 101 -1.62 11.30 -3.68
C ILE A 101 -0.18 10.90 -3.98
N HIS A 102 0.81 11.49 -3.28
CA HIS A 102 2.21 11.04 -3.37
C HIS A 102 2.34 9.60 -2.87
N HIS A 103 1.70 9.31 -1.74
CA HIS A 103 1.68 7.97 -1.18
C HIS A 103 1.06 6.95 -2.16
N ASP A 104 -0.10 7.28 -2.72
CA ASP A 104 -0.77 6.43 -3.69
C ASP A 104 0.07 6.19 -4.94
N ALA A 105 0.72 7.24 -5.45
CA ALA A 105 1.56 7.15 -6.64
C ALA A 105 2.78 6.23 -6.42
N ILE A 106 3.49 6.36 -5.30
CA ILE A 106 4.64 5.49 -5.03
C ILE A 106 4.24 4.05 -4.73
N LEU A 107 3.12 3.86 -4.04
CA LEU A 107 2.57 2.54 -3.77
C LEU A 107 2.20 1.83 -5.09
N ALA A 108 1.51 2.53 -5.97
CA ALA A 108 1.10 2.01 -7.28
C ALA A 108 2.30 1.71 -8.19
N ALA A 109 3.24 2.64 -8.29
CA ALA A 109 4.42 2.48 -9.15
C ALA A 109 5.28 1.29 -8.71
N SER A 110 5.53 1.13 -7.42
CA SER A 110 6.34 0.03 -6.90
C SER A 110 5.61 -1.33 -6.98
N ALA A 111 4.31 -1.36 -6.73
CA ALA A 111 3.52 -2.58 -6.89
C ALA A 111 3.54 -3.04 -8.36
N ARG A 112 3.31 -2.12 -9.28
CA ARG A 112 3.35 -2.40 -10.72
C ARG A 112 4.72 -2.90 -11.17
N GLU A 113 5.79 -2.26 -10.72
CA GLU A 113 7.16 -2.65 -11.07
C GLU A 113 7.48 -4.09 -10.66
N ARG A 114 6.99 -4.52 -9.51
CA ARG A 114 7.21 -5.87 -8.98
C ARG A 114 6.16 -6.89 -9.44
N GLY A 115 5.15 -6.46 -10.20
CA GLY A 115 4.05 -7.33 -10.60
C GLY A 115 3.16 -7.77 -9.43
N PHE A 116 3.10 -6.97 -8.37
CA PHE A 116 2.27 -7.25 -7.18
C PHE A 116 0.85 -6.73 -7.37
N THR A 117 -0.10 -7.40 -6.76
CA THR A 117 -1.48 -6.93 -6.68
C THR A 117 -1.66 -6.01 -5.48
N LEU A 118 -2.11 -4.79 -5.72
CA LEU A 118 -2.40 -3.81 -4.69
C LEU A 118 -3.83 -3.99 -4.18
N VAL A 119 -3.98 -4.19 -2.88
CA VAL A 119 -5.28 -4.33 -2.21
C VAL A 119 -5.61 -3.03 -1.50
N THR A 120 -6.73 -2.40 -1.87
CA THR A 120 -7.14 -1.11 -1.31
C THR A 120 -8.65 -0.98 -1.18
N ASN A 121 -9.11 -0.22 -0.20
CA ASN A 121 -10.51 0.22 -0.09
C ASN A 121 -10.83 1.42 -0.98
N ASN A 122 -9.80 2.12 -1.50
CA ASN A 122 -9.92 3.34 -2.29
C ASN A 122 -9.67 3.10 -3.78
N LEU A 123 -10.43 2.22 -4.40
CA LEU A 123 -10.27 1.89 -5.82
C LEU A 123 -10.37 3.13 -6.72
N ALA A 124 -11.24 4.08 -6.37
CA ALA A 124 -11.44 5.30 -7.16
C ALA A 124 -10.17 6.14 -7.28
N ASP A 125 -9.38 6.26 -6.20
CA ASP A 125 -8.14 7.03 -6.19
C ASP A 125 -7.09 6.40 -7.12
N PHE A 126 -7.00 5.08 -7.13
CA PHE A 126 -6.06 4.36 -8.00
C PHE A 126 -6.49 4.34 -9.47
N ARG A 127 -7.79 4.52 -9.77
CA ARG A 127 -8.26 4.67 -11.15
C ARG A 127 -7.70 5.90 -11.85
N LEU A 128 -7.37 6.96 -11.11
CA LEU A 128 -6.69 8.13 -11.65
C LEU A 128 -5.27 7.82 -12.11
N LEU A 129 -4.59 6.90 -11.43
CA LEU A 129 -3.21 6.53 -11.69
C LEU A 129 -3.07 5.43 -12.75
N ALA A 130 -4.05 4.55 -12.83
CA ALA A 130 -4.01 3.36 -13.69
C ALA A 130 -3.72 3.63 -15.17
N PRO A 131 -4.24 4.69 -15.81
CA PRO A 131 -3.93 5.00 -17.22
C PRO A 131 -2.45 5.24 -17.49
N TYR A 132 -1.70 5.67 -16.48
CA TYR A 132 -0.26 5.98 -16.60
C TYR A 132 0.65 4.84 -16.15
N LEU A 133 0.07 3.78 -15.57
CA LEU A 133 0.80 2.63 -15.03
C LEU A 133 0.21 1.34 -15.62
N SER A 134 0.57 1.07 -16.87
CA SER A 134 0.10 -0.13 -17.55
C SER A 134 0.42 -1.40 -16.76
N LYS A 135 -0.50 -2.35 -16.75
CA LYS A 135 -0.41 -3.63 -16.01
C LYS A 135 -0.48 -3.47 -14.48
N LEU A 136 -0.82 -2.29 -13.96
CA LEU A 136 -1.12 -2.15 -12.54
C LEU A 136 -2.36 -2.99 -12.19
N MET A 137 -2.22 -3.83 -11.17
CA MET A 137 -3.30 -4.66 -10.65
C MET A 137 -3.77 -4.11 -9.30
N VAL A 138 -5.02 -3.65 -9.25
CA VAL A 138 -5.63 -3.10 -8.03
C VAL A 138 -6.96 -3.79 -7.78
N VAL A 139 -7.14 -4.27 -6.57
CA VAL A 139 -8.36 -5.01 -6.18
C VAL A 139 -8.90 -4.53 -4.83
N ALA A 140 -10.19 -4.72 -4.64
CA ALA A 140 -10.81 -4.50 -3.34
C ALA A 140 -10.46 -5.64 -2.36
N PRO A 141 -10.49 -5.40 -1.03
CA PRO A 141 -10.34 -6.47 -0.05
C PRO A 141 -11.60 -7.35 -0.03
N TYR A 142 -11.55 -8.61 0.07
CA TYR A 142 -10.36 -9.46 0.03
C TYR A 142 -10.51 -10.33 -1.20
N PRO A 143 -9.50 -10.35 -2.05
CA PRO A 143 -9.60 -11.09 -3.31
C PRO A 143 -9.56 -12.59 -3.12
#